data_4fe79474a77ef517d51c507f2895401f
#
_entry.id   4fe79474a77ef517d51c507f2895401f
#
_cell.length_a   1.000
_cell.length_b   1.000
_cell.length_c   1.000
_cell.angle_alpha   90.00
_cell.angle_beta   90.00
_cell.angle_gamma   90.00
#
_symmetry.space_group_name_H-M   'P 1'
#
loop_
_entity.id
_entity.type
_entity.pdbx_description
1 polymer ?
#
loop_
_entity_poly.entity_id
_entity_poly.type
_entity_poly.pdbx_seq_one_letter_code
_entity_poly.pdbx_strand_id
1 'polypeptide(L)'
;MNADPPARVDAERNRRLLLDSAAAALASDPDATLGDVARRAGLVRATLYRHFSSRESLLEALRDDAVECANDVVAGSRVAEDSALEALRRVVTGIVSLGARFRPLLLEGATQDPEFLRKREQAFMPVVMIVRRGQQSGEIRGDVSVRWIVTALMALLAAAVRMDADLSEEDAVELVFGTLALGIQGTHSP
;
A
#
# COMPACT_ATOMS: atom_id res chain seq x y z
N MET A 1 -14.44 -10.56 -27.93
CA MET A 1 -13.09 -10.49 -27.34
C MET A 1 -12.35 -9.40 -28.08
N ASN A 2 -12.54 -8.13 -27.62
CA ASN A 2 -11.89 -6.96 -28.24
C ASN A 2 -10.46 -6.87 -27.70
N ALA A 3 -9.47 -7.11 -28.56
CA ALA A 3 -8.09 -6.78 -28.27
C ALA A 3 -7.97 -5.25 -28.22
N ASP A 4 -7.53 -4.71 -27.09
CA ASP A 4 -7.24 -3.27 -26.94
C ASP A 4 -6.18 -2.87 -28.00
N PRO A 5 -6.33 -1.74 -28.68
CA PRO A 5 -5.37 -1.33 -29.71
C PRO A 5 -3.97 -1.15 -29.12
N PRO A 6 -2.90 -1.58 -29.82
CA PRO A 6 -1.52 -1.61 -29.30
C PRO A 6 -1.04 -0.27 -28.70
N ALA A 7 -1.54 0.86 -29.20
CA ALA A 7 -1.20 2.19 -28.69
C ALA A 7 -1.68 2.44 -27.23
N ARG A 8 -2.74 1.79 -26.79
CA ARG A 8 -3.28 1.94 -25.43
C ARG A 8 -2.46 1.13 -24.44
N VAL A 9 -2.04 -0.08 -24.81
CA VAL A 9 -1.17 -0.95 -24.02
C VAL A 9 0.20 -0.31 -23.82
N ASP A 10 0.76 0.30 -24.85
CA ASP A 10 2.03 1.00 -24.80
C ASP A 10 1.96 2.28 -23.92
N ALA A 11 0.85 3.01 -23.98
CA ALA A 11 0.63 4.19 -23.13
C ALA A 11 0.52 3.82 -21.65
N GLU A 12 -0.20 2.75 -21.32
CA GLU A 12 -0.34 2.26 -19.94
C GLU A 12 0.99 1.71 -19.42
N ARG A 13 1.72 0.96 -20.22
CA ARG A 13 3.06 0.47 -19.89
C ARG A 13 4.03 1.63 -19.62
N ASN A 14 4.01 2.67 -20.46
CA ASN A 14 4.84 3.86 -20.29
C ASN A 14 4.44 4.63 -19.02
N ARG A 15 3.14 4.75 -18.73
CA ARG A 15 2.66 5.39 -17.52
C ARG A 15 3.15 4.66 -16.27
N ARG A 16 3.06 3.34 -16.24
CA ARG A 16 3.55 2.51 -15.11
C ARG A 16 5.07 2.67 -14.93
N LEU A 17 5.85 2.63 -15.99
CA LEU A 17 7.29 2.87 -15.95
C LEU A 17 7.64 4.25 -15.39
N LEU A 18 6.86 5.27 -15.75
CA LEU A 18 7.01 6.62 -15.22
C LEU A 18 6.73 6.70 -13.72
N LEU A 19 5.67 6.04 -13.25
CA LEU A 19 5.31 6.00 -11.83
C LEU A 19 6.36 5.23 -11.01
N ASP A 20 6.87 4.11 -11.52
CA ASP A 20 7.97 3.36 -10.88
C ASP A 20 9.24 4.21 -10.76
N SER A 21 9.59 4.91 -11.83
CA SER A 21 10.77 5.80 -11.85
C SER A 21 10.59 7.00 -10.92
N ALA A 22 9.38 7.53 -10.82
CA ALA A 22 9.04 8.63 -9.93
C ALA A 22 9.11 8.20 -8.46
N ALA A 23 8.51 7.07 -8.12
CA ALA A 23 8.58 6.52 -6.77
C ALA A 23 10.04 6.30 -6.35
N ALA A 24 10.86 5.71 -7.23
CA ALA A 24 12.28 5.48 -6.96
C ALA A 24 13.10 6.77 -6.89
N ALA A 25 12.77 7.81 -7.66
CA ALA A 25 13.43 9.11 -7.58
C ALA A 25 13.14 9.80 -6.25
N LEU A 26 11.86 9.86 -5.87
CA LEU A 26 11.40 10.46 -4.61
C LEU A 26 11.89 9.70 -3.37
N ALA A 27 12.04 8.37 -3.46
CA ALA A 27 12.63 7.57 -2.38
C ALA A 27 14.09 7.92 -2.12
N SER A 28 14.84 8.30 -3.17
CA SER A 28 16.25 8.71 -3.08
C SER A 28 16.42 10.19 -2.73
N ASP A 29 15.50 11.03 -3.20
CA ASP A 29 15.50 12.47 -3.01
C ASP A 29 14.04 12.96 -2.97
N PRO A 30 13.50 13.28 -1.77
CA PRO A 30 12.14 13.80 -1.62
C PRO A 30 11.87 15.07 -2.43
N ASP A 31 12.89 15.88 -2.70
CA ASP A 31 12.77 17.12 -3.48
C ASP A 31 12.97 16.91 -4.99
N ALA A 32 13.08 15.66 -5.46
CA ALA A 32 13.27 15.32 -6.86
C ALA A 32 12.27 16.03 -7.77
N THR A 33 12.79 16.67 -8.80
CA THR A 33 11.99 17.40 -9.80
C THR A 33 11.46 16.46 -10.89
N LEU A 34 10.47 16.91 -11.66
CA LEU A 34 10.01 16.19 -12.85
C LEU A 34 11.17 15.89 -13.82
N GLY A 35 12.17 16.77 -13.88
CA GLY A 35 13.38 16.58 -14.69
C GLY A 35 14.23 15.40 -14.20
N ASP A 36 14.32 15.20 -12.89
CA ASP A 36 15.06 14.10 -12.27
C ASP A 36 14.36 12.78 -12.52
N VAL A 37 13.04 12.76 -12.38
CA VAL A 37 12.21 11.61 -12.72
C VAL A 37 12.36 11.22 -14.19
N ALA A 38 12.28 12.18 -15.13
CA ALA A 38 12.47 11.91 -16.56
C ALA A 38 13.84 11.30 -16.85
N ARG A 39 14.90 11.84 -16.25
CA ARG A 39 16.26 11.33 -16.39
C ARG A 39 16.38 9.90 -15.87
N ARG A 40 15.79 9.60 -14.72
CA ARG A 40 15.80 8.26 -14.13
C ARG A 40 15.01 7.24 -14.95
N ALA A 41 13.90 7.68 -15.56
CA ALA A 41 13.09 6.86 -16.48
C ALA A 41 13.74 6.67 -17.85
N GLY A 42 14.86 7.33 -18.15
CA GLY A 42 15.48 7.32 -19.48
C GLY A 42 14.62 8.00 -20.55
N LEU A 43 13.77 8.95 -20.14
CA LEU A 43 12.82 9.64 -21.02
C LEU A 43 13.20 11.12 -21.20
N VAL A 44 12.83 11.67 -22.35
CA VAL A 44 12.94 13.12 -22.57
C VAL A 44 11.90 13.86 -21.73
N ARG A 45 12.27 15.03 -21.20
CA ARG A 45 11.40 15.86 -20.36
C ARG A 45 10.01 16.09 -20.98
N ALA A 46 9.94 16.35 -22.28
CA ALA A 46 8.69 16.60 -23.01
C ALA A 46 7.71 15.41 -22.89
N THR A 47 8.20 14.18 -22.83
CA THR A 47 7.35 12.99 -22.64
C THR A 47 6.75 12.99 -21.25
N LEU A 48 7.53 13.28 -20.21
CA LEU A 48 7.02 13.34 -18.83
C LEU A 48 5.99 14.47 -18.66
N TYR A 49 6.30 15.68 -19.17
CA TYR A 49 5.38 16.82 -19.07
C TYR A 49 4.07 16.62 -19.85
N ARG A 50 4.04 15.74 -20.82
CA ARG A 50 2.78 15.33 -21.50
C ARG A 50 1.90 14.46 -20.60
N HIS A 51 2.50 13.66 -19.69
CA HIS A 51 1.76 12.81 -18.74
C HIS A 51 1.42 13.54 -17.45
N PHE A 52 2.32 14.38 -16.97
CA PHE A 52 2.18 15.08 -15.69
C PHE A 52 2.55 16.55 -15.87
N SER A 53 1.55 17.41 -15.77
CA SER A 53 1.72 18.88 -15.97
C SER A 53 2.50 19.55 -14.85
N SER A 54 2.56 18.95 -13.68
CA SER A 54 3.22 19.47 -12.48
C SER A 54 3.71 18.33 -11.57
N ARG A 55 4.55 18.66 -10.60
CA ARG A 55 4.97 17.73 -9.54
C ARG A 55 3.74 17.25 -8.75
N GLU A 56 2.80 18.12 -8.47
CA GLU A 56 1.56 17.76 -7.75
C GLU A 56 0.74 16.73 -8.51
N SER A 57 0.54 16.89 -9.83
CA SER A 57 -0.16 15.89 -10.64
C SER A 57 0.55 14.54 -10.71
N LEU A 58 1.88 14.53 -10.59
CA LEU A 58 2.65 13.28 -10.47
C LEU A 58 2.44 12.63 -9.10
N LEU A 59 2.48 13.41 -8.01
CA LEU A 59 2.24 12.90 -6.66
C LEU A 59 0.82 12.36 -6.49
N GLU A 60 -0.18 13.03 -7.07
CA GLU A 60 -1.57 12.55 -7.10
C GLU A 60 -1.66 11.20 -7.83
N ALA A 61 -1.05 11.08 -9.00
CA ALA A 61 -1.02 9.83 -9.74
C ALA A 61 -0.30 8.69 -8.99
N LEU A 62 0.76 9.01 -8.23
CA LEU A 62 1.45 8.04 -7.37
C LEU A 62 0.58 7.61 -6.18
N ARG A 63 -0.22 8.53 -5.61
CA ARG A 63 -1.19 8.19 -4.54
C ARG A 63 -2.27 7.24 -5.04
N ASP A 64 -2.78 7.49 -6.24
CA ASP A 64 -3.77 6.62 -6.88
C ASP A 64 -3.19 5.23 -7.17
N ASP A 65 -1.97 5.16 -7.72
CA ASP A 65 -1.25 3.91 -7.97
C ASP A 65 -0.98 3.12 -6.67
N ALA A 66 -0.64 3.82 -5.58
CA ALA A 66 -0.46 3.19 -4.27
C ALA A 66 -1.75 2.54 -3.75
N VAL A 67 -2.89 3.22 -3.92
CA VAL A 67 -4.20 2.67 -3.53
C VAL A 67 -4.59 1.48 -4.41
N GLU A 68 -4.34 1.54 -5.72
CA GLU A 68 -4.60 0.44 -6.66
C GLU A 68 -3.77 -0.80 -6.29
N CYS A 69 -2.46 -0.62 -6.05
CA CYS A 69 -1.60 -1.71 -5.58
C CYS A 69 -2.06 -2.29 -4.23
N ALA A 70 -2.51 -1.45 -3.30
CA ALA A 70 -3.05 -1.93 -2.03
C ALA A 70 -4.35 -2.72 -2.21
N ASN A 71 -5.24 -2.30 -3.11
CA ASN A 71 -6.44 -3.05 -3.48
C ASN A 71 -6.08 -4.45 -4.01
N ASP A 72 -5.09 -4.54 -4.91
CA ASP A 72 -4.64 -5.81 -5.49
C ASP A 72 -4.08 -6.75 -4.41
N VAL A 73 -3.27 -6.23 -3.49
CA VAL A 73 -2.76 -6.99 -2.34
C VAL A 73 -3.89 -7.54 -1.49
N VAL A 74 -4.84 -6.70 -1.12
CA VAL A 74 -5.97 -7.10 -0.28
C VAL A 74 -6.86 -8.10 -1.01
N ALA A 75 -7.15 -7.89 -2.29
CA ALA A 75 -7.93 -8.84 -3.11
C ALA A 75 -7.23 -10.20 -3.23
N GLY A 76 -5.90 -10.20 -3.41
CA GLY A 76 -5.08 -11.41 -3.51
C GLY A 76 -4.89 -12.16 -2.19
N SER A 77 -5.26 -11.57 -1.04
CA SER A 77 -5.04 -12.16 0.29
C SER A 77 -6.01 -13.30 0.65
N ARG A 78 -6.86 -13.77 -0.28
CA ARG A 78 -7.82 -14.87 -0.09
C ARG A 78 -8.72 -14.68 1.14
N VAL A 79 -9.33 -13.52 1.21
CA VAL A 79 -10.16 -13.06 2.35
C VAL A 79 -11.15 -14.12 2.87
N ALA A 80 -11.64 -15.02 2.02
CA ALA A 80 -12.68 -15.98 2.33
C ALA A 80 -12.20 -17.42 2.62
N GLU A 81 -10.97 -17.78 2.28
CA GLU A 81 -10.56 -19.18 2.14
C GLU A 81 -9.68 -19.70 3.29
N ASP A 82 -8.88 -18.82 3.92
CA ASP A 82 -7.90 -19.23 4.93
C ASP A 82 -8.29 -18.75 6.33
N SER A 83 -7.47 -19.12 7.33
CA SER A 83 -7.59 -18.56 8.68
C SER A 83 -7.51 -17.03 8.62
N ALA A 84 -8.22 -16.36 9.51
CA ALA A 84 -8.24 -14.89 9.53
C ALA A 84 -6.84 -14.32 9.81
N LEU A 85 -6.06 -14.97 10.67
CA LEU A 85 -4.69 -14.54 10.98
C LEU A 85 -3.76 -14.72 9.79
N GLU A 86 -3.87 -15.82 9.03
CA GLU A 86 -3.08 -16.01 7.81
C GLU A 86 -3.43 -15.02 6.70
N ALA A 87 -4.73 -14.71 6.54
CA ALA A 87 -5.16 -13.68 5.60
C ALA A 87 -4.61 -12.30 5.99
N LEU A 88 -4.64 -11.93 7.30
CA LEU A 88 -4.03 -10.70 7.79
C LEU A 88 -2.51 -10.68 7.58
N ARG A 89 -1.81 -11.82 7.80
CA ARG A 89 -0.38 -11.91 7.55
C ARG A 89 -0.04 -11.62 6.08
N ARG A 90 -0.81 -12.18 5.13
CA ARG A 90 -0.63 -11.89 3.71
C ARG A 90 -0.87 -10.41 3.36
N VAL A 91 -1.89 -9.80 3.96
CA VAL A 91 -2.11 -8.36 3.81
C VAL A 91 -0.90 -7.57 4.32
N VAL A 92 -0.40 -7.88 5.51
CA VAL A 92 0.78 -7.22 6.09
C VAL A 92 1.98 -7.39 5.16
N THR A 93 2.28 -8.63 4.73
CA THR A 93 3.40 -8.91 3.82
C THR A 93 3.31 -8.07 2.55
N GLY A 94 2.16 -8.10 1.87
CA GLY A 94 1.99 -7.36 0.62
C GLY A 94 2.08 -5.84 0.80
N ILE A 95 1.51 -5.28 1.88
CA ILE A 95 1.57 -3.84 2.13
C ILE A 95 2.98 -3.40 2.57
N VAL A 96 3.71 -4.21 3.33
CA VAL A 96 5.12 -3.93 3.67
C VAL A 96 5.97 -3.90 2.40
N SER A 97 5.83 -4.88 1.51
CA SER A 97 6.54 -4.89 0.21
C SER A 97 6.22 -3.67 -0.66
N LEU A 98 4.98 -3.17 -0.62
CA LEU A 98 4.63 -1.92 -1.29
C LEU A 98 5.21 -0.69 -0.58
N GLY A 99 5.41 -0.77 0.73
CA GLY A 99 5.85 0.35 1.56
C GLY A 99 7.17 0.96 1.11
N ALA A 100 8.14 0.15 0.70
CA ALA A 100 9.42 0.62 0.17
C ALA A 100 9.25 1.52 -1.08
N ARG A 101 8.30 1.17 -1.96
CA ARG A 101 7.99 1.93 -3.17
C ARG A 101 7.28 3.24 -2.87
N PHE A 102 6.34 3.24 -1.93
CA PHE A 102 5.46 4.39 -1.66
C PHE A 102 5.87 5.19 -0.42
N ARG A 103 7.01 4.85 0.21
CA ARG A 103 7.54 5.56 1.38
C ARG A 103 7.57 7.09 1.24
N PRO A 104 8.01 7.67 0.11
CA PRO A 104 8.04 9.12 -0.06
C PRO A 104 6.67 9.77 0.09
N LEU A 105 5.62 9.13 -0.42
CA LEU A 105 4.25 9.64 -0.32
C LEU A 105 3.75 9.71 1.13
N LEU A 106 4.18 8.76 1.96
CA LEU A 106 3.81 8.71 3.37
C LEU A 106 4.57 9.75 4.20
N LEU A 107 5.74 10.17 3.74
CA LEU A 107 6.56 11.21 4.37
C LEU A 107 6.11 12.62 3.96
N GLU A 108 5.65 12.83 2.74
CA GLU A 108 5.30 14.15 2.17
C GLU A 108 3.89 14.67 2.53
N GLY A 109 3.25 14.15 3.59
CA GLY A 109 1.95 14.66 4.03
C GLY A 109 0.75 14.12 3.27
N ALA A 110 0.91 13.10 2.42
CA ALA A 110 -0.20 12.38 1.77
C ALA A 110 -1.24 11.87 2.79
N THR A 111 -0.83 11.70 4.04
CA THR A 111 -1.70 11.34 5.16
C THR A 111 -2.68 12.44 5.57
N GLN A 112 -2.60 13.65 5.01
CA GLN A 112 -3.50 14.76 5.28
C GLN A 112 -4.48 15.04 4.12
N ASP A 113 -4.29 14.39 2.96
CA ASP A 113 -5.21 14.50 1.82
C ASP A 113 -6.51 13.71 2.09
N PRO A 114 -7.68 14.37 2.24
CA PRO A 114 -8.93 13.68 2.57
C PRO A 114 -9.36 12.67 1.50
N GLU A 115 -9.09 12.95 0.23
CA GLU A 115 -9.43 12.06 -0.88
C GLU A 115 -8.58 10.78 -0.83
N PHE A 116 -7.29 10.93 -0.64
CA PHE A 116 -6.37 9.79 -0.46
C PHE A 116 -6.77 8.95 0.75
N LEU A 117 -7.08 9.59 1.89
CA LEU A 117 -7.53 8.88 3.10
C LEU A 117 -8.80 8.08 2.85
N ARG A 118 -9.78 8.65 2.14
CA ARG A 118 -11.03 7.98 1.78
C ARG A 118 -10.79 6.79 0.85
N LYS A 119 -9.98 6.95 -0.22
CA LYS A 119 -9.61 5.88 -1.15
C LYS A 119 -8.90 4.75 -0.41
N ARG A 120 -7.96 5.09 0.47
CA ARG A 120 -7.25 4.12 1.31
C ARG A 120 -8.19 3.35 2.23
N GLU A 121 -9.12 4.05 2.90
CA GLU A 121 -10.11 3.41 3.76
C GLU A 121 -10.97 2.40 2.98
N GLN A 122 -11.40 2.76 1.77
CA GLN A 122 -12.13 1.87 0.88
C GLN A 122 -11.31 0.64 0.48
N ALA A 123 -10.03 0.80 0.15
CA ALA A 123 -9.12 -0.29 -0.18
C ALA A 123 -8.98 -1.32 0.95
N PHE A 124 -9.08 -0.88 2.20
CA PHE A 124 -8.98 -1.73 3.39
C PHE A 124 -10.34 -2.27 3.89
N MET A 125 -11.45 -1.96 3.24
CA MET A 125 -12.76 -2.53 3.62
C MET A 125 -12.79 -4.07 3.68
N PRO A 126 -12.14 -4.83 2.77
CA PRO A 126 -12.09 -6.28 2.89
C PRO A 126 -11.36 -6.77 4.15
N VAL A 127 -10.40 -6.02 4.69
CA VAL A 127 -9.72 -6.35 5.95
C VAL A 127 -10.71 -6.35 7.12
N VAL A 128 -11.70 -5.47 7.11
CA VAL A 128 -12.82 -5.48 8.08
C VAL A 128 -13.54 -6.84 8.06
N MET A 129 -13.73 -7.43 6.88
CA MET A 129 -14.38 -8.73 6.74
C MET A 129 -13.51 -9.87 7.28
N ILE A 130 -12.18 -9.80 7.05
CA ILE A 130 -11.22 -10.76 7.63
C ILE A 130 -11.33 -10.73 9.16
N VAL A 131 -11.24 -9.54 9.77
CA VAL A 131 -11.29 -9.38 11.23
C VAL A 131 -12.64 -9.88 11.80
N ARG A 132 -13.77 -9.51 11.18
CA ARG A 132 -15.09 -9.98 11.62
C ARG A 132 -15.21 -11.51 11.58
N ARG A 133 -14.73 -12.13 10.50
CA ARG A 133 -14.71 -13.58 10.39
C ARG A 133 -13.84 -14.22 11.48
N GLY A 134 -12.66 -13.68 11.73
CA GLY A 134 -11.78 -14.15 12.80
C GLY A 134 -12.40 -14.02 14.18
N GLN A 135 -13.19 -12.98 14.45
CA GLN A 135 -13.94 -12.83 15.69
C GLN A 135 -15.07 -13.87 15.79
N GLN A 136 -15.75 -14.14 14.68
CA GLN A 136 -16.82 -15.15 14.64
C GLN A 136 -16.29 -16.58 14.83
N SER A 137 -15.09 -16.88 14.31
CA SER A 137 -14.43 -18.19 14.48
C SER A 137 -13.68 -18.34 15.81
N GLY A 138 -13.50 -17.25 16.58
CA GLY A 138 -12.72 -17.25 17.81
C GLY A 138 -11.20 -17.13 17.63
N GLU A 139 -10.70 -17.05 16.39
CA GLU A 139 -9.29 -16.81 16.10
C GLU A 139 -8.83 -15.41 16.57
N ILE A 140 -9.73 -14.44 16.47
CA ILE A 140 -9.52 -13.06 16.91
C ILE A 140 -10.45 -12.78 18.08
N ARG A 141 -9.93 -12.17 19.12
CA ARG A 141 -10.69 -11.79 20.31
C ARG A 141 -11.88 -10.89 19.98
N GLY A 142 -13.03 -11.18 20.55
CA GLY A 142 -14.28 -10.47 20.28
C GLY A 142 -14.53 -9.24 21.16
N ASP A 143 -13.73 -9.02 22.22
CA ASP A 143 -13.88 -7.91 23.17
C ASP A 143 -13.27 -6.59 22.67
N VAL A 144 -12.54 -6.62 21.54
CA VAL A 144 -11.97 -5.45 20.88
C VAL A 144 -12.76 -5.16 19.61
N SER A 145 -13.13 -3.90 19.38
CA SER A 145 -13.91 -3.56 18.18
C SER A 145 -13.10 -3.78 16.90
N VAL A 146 -13.76 -4.26 15.85
CA VAL A 146 -13.18 -4.42 14.50
C VAL A 146 -12.49 -3.14 14.03
N ARG A 147 -13.16 -1.99 14.25
CA ARG A 147 -12.60 -0.68 13.87
C ARG A 147 -11.26 -0.42 14.54
N TRP A 148 -11.13 -0.73 15.83
CA TRP A 148 -9.87 -0.53 16.55
C TRP A 148 -8.77 -1.42 16.00
N ILE A 149 -9.05 -2.70 15.75
CA ILE A 149 -8.08 -3.66 15.19
C ILE A 149 -7.56 -3.17 13.83
N VAL A 150 -8.47 -2.77 12.93
CA VAL A 150 -8.08 -2.25 11.61
C VAL A 150 -7.29 -0.95 11.73
N THR A 151 -7.68 -0.05 12.64
CA THR A 151 -6.93 1.19 12.89
C THR A 151 -5.54 0.90 13.44
N ALA A 152 -5.39 -0.04 14.36
CA ALA A 152 -4.09 -0.46 14.90
C ALA A 152 -3.21 -1.07 13.81
N LEU A 153 -3.76 -1.95 12.97
CA LEU A 153 -3.04 -2.49 11.82
C LEU A 153 -2.51 -1.37 10.91
N MET A 154 -3.37 -0.42 10.54
CA MET A 154 -2.97 0.70 9.69
C MET A 154 -1.88 1.57 10.33
N ALA A 155 -1.95 1.78 11.65
CA ALA A 155 -0.93 2.53 12.39
C ALA A 155 0.40 1.79 12.43
N LEU A 156 0.40 0.47 12.64
CA LEU A 156 1.60 -0.38 12.64
C LEU A 156 2.26 -0.41 11.25
N LEU A 157 1.46 -0.59 10.19
CA LEU A 157 1.96 -0.53 8.80
C LEU A 157 2.60 0.83 8.49
N ALA A 158 1.93 1.93 8.88
CA ALA A 158 2.48 3.28 8.70
C ALA A 158 3.76 3.50 9.52
N ALA A 159 3.86 2.92 10.71
CA ALA A 159 5.08 2.96 11.52
C ALA A 159 6.22 2.21 10.83
N ALA A 160 5.97 0.97 10.37
CA ALA A 160 6.99 0.16 9.69
C ALA A 160 7.57 0.85 8.45
N VAL A 161 6.71 1.51 7.64
CA VAL A 161 7.17 2.27 6.45
C VAL A 161 8.02 3.48 6.83
N ARG A 162 7.82 4.07 8.02
CA ARG A 162 8.61 5.22 8.51
C ARG A 162 9.89 4.83 9.22
N MET A 163 10.03 3.57 9.63
CA MET A 163 11.24 3.09 10.27
C MET A 163 12.42 3.09 9.29
N ASP A 164 13.63 3.09 9.84
CA ASP A 164 14.87 3.19 9.09
C ASP A 164 15.00 2.14 7.98
N ALA A 165 15.75 2.52 6.94
CA ALA A 165 16.02 1.70 5.76
C ALA A 165 16.76 0.37 6.06
N ASP A 166 17.24 0.19 7.30
CA ASP A 166 17.98 -1.00 7.74
C ASP A 166 17.08 -2.17 8.17
N LEU A 167 15.76 -1.96 8.27
CA LEU A 167 14.82 -3.03 8.59
C LEU A 167 14.51 -3.84 7.32
N SER A 168 14.80 -5.14 7.33
CA SER A 168 14.41 -6.01 6.22
C SER A 168 12.89 -6.10 6.08
N GLU A 169 12.40 -6.42 4.88
CA GLU A 169 10.94 -6.64 4.68
C GLU A 169 10.42 -7.77 5.59
N GLU A 170 11.20 -8.82 5.79
CA GLU A 170 10.84 -9.95 6.65
C GLU A 170 10.71 -9.51 8.11
N ASP A 171 11.69 -8.76 8.63
CA ASP A 171 11.66 -8.24 9.99
C ASP A 171 10.50 -7.25 10.18
N ALA A 172 10.22 -6.42 9.19
CA ALA A 172 9.08 -5.49 9.22
C ALA A 172 7.74 -6.24 9.27
N VAL A 173 7.59 -7.32 8.49
CA VAL A 173 6.40 -8.18 8.53
C VAL A 173 6.24 -8.83 9.90
N GLU A 174 7.31 -9.43 10.45
CA GLU A 174 7.26 -10.08 11.76
C GLU A 174 6.96 -9.07 12.87
N LEU A 175 7.54 -7.88 12.81
CA LEU A 175 7.28 -6.82 13.79
C LEU A 175 5.82 -6.37 13.77
N VAL A 176 5.28 -6.05 12.58
CA VAL A 176 3.91 -5.57 12.42
C VAL A 176 2.92 -6.68 12.76
N PHE A 177 3.07 -7.85 12.12
CA PHE A 177 2.13 -8.95 12.30
C PHE A 177 2.22 -9.53 13.72
N GLY A 178 3.43 -9.76 14.25
CA GLY A 178 3.62 -10.28 15.60
C GLY A 178 3.03 -9.36 16.66
N THR A 179 3.26 -8.03 16.55
CA THR A 179 2.67 -7.06 17.49
C THR A 179 1.14 -7.06 17.41
N LEU A 180 0.57 -7.10 16.21
CA LEU A 180 -0.88 -7.16 16.04
C LEU A 180 -1.44 -8.49 16.55
N ALA A 181 -0.89 -9.63 16.12
CA ALA A 181 -1.39 -10.96 16.43
C ALA A 181 -1.40 -11.24 17.94
N LEU A 182 -0.32 -10.90 18.66
CA LEU A 182 -0.26 -11.02 20.12
C LEU A 182 -1.34 -10.20 20.84
N GLY A 183 -1.73 -9.05 20.26
CA GLY A 183 -2.76 -8.19 20.81
C GLY A 183 -4.19 -8.61 20.51
N ILE A 184 -4.41 -9.40 19.44
CA ILE A 184 -5.76 -9.72 18.95
C ILE A 184 -6.10 -11.21 18.98
N GLN A 185 -5.13 -12.09 19.24
CA GLN A 185 -5.35 -13.53 19.27
C GLN A 185 -6.40 -13.89 20.33
N GLY A 186 -7.38 -14.71 19.96
CA GLY A 186 -8.37 -15.22 20.89
C GLY A 186 -7.70 -16.11 21.93
N THR A 187 -8.05 -15.91 23.20
CA THR A 187 -7.67 -16.88 24.24
C THR A 187 -8.50 -18.16 24.03
N HIS A 188 -7.84 -19.24 23.58
CA HIS A 188 -8.43 -20.56 23.72
C HIS A 188 -8.52 -20.83 25.23
N SER A 189 -9.71 -20.66 25.83
CA SER A 189 -9.99 -21.35 27.09
C SER A 189 -10.11 -22.83 26.79
N PRO A 190 -9.40 -23.70 27.52
CA PRO A 190 -9.50 -25.14 27.38
C PRO A 190 -10.89 -25.65 27.76
#